data_65839fe587dd28b6e2ec0f7e25648ad6
#
_entry.id   65839fe587dd28b6e2ec0f7e25648ad6
#
_cell.length_a   1.000
_cell.length_b   1.000
_cell.length_c   1.000
_cell.angle_alpha   90.00
_cell.angle_beta   90.00
_cell.angle_gamma   90.00
#
_symmetry.space_group_name_H-M   'P 1'
#
loop_
_entity.id
_entity.type
_entity.pdbx_description
1 polymer ?
#
loop_
_entity_poly.entity_id
_entity_poly.type
_entity_poly.pdbx_seq_one_letter_code
_entity_poly.pdbx_strand_id
1 'polypeptide(L)'
;DIGIWDVSNVTNMDAMFYKTAFNQDIAKWDVSKVTVMTHMFNSATSFNQDIGDWDVSKVAAGEMTRMFYKATTFNQDLTKWCVSNQNQEPSYFSFWSALTDQNKPVWGTCPSN
;
A
#
# COMPACT_ATOMS: atom_id res chain seq x y z
N ASP A 1 -8.38 11.71 14.70
CA ASP A 1 -7.78 10.41 14.36
C ASP A 1 -8.62 9.70 13.31
N ILE A 2 -8.08 9.57 12.08
CA ILE A 2 -8.81 8.96 10.98
C ILE A 2 -8.73 7.42 10.99
N GLY A 3 -7.94 6.84 11.88
CA GLY A 3 -7.83 5.38 11.98
C GLY A 3 -9.15 4.70 12.35
N ILE A 4 -10.08 5.44 12.95
CA ILE A 4 -11.41 4.93 13.30
C ILE A 4 -12.46 5.12 12.20
N TRP A 5 -12.09 5.75 11.08
CA TRP A 5 -13.02 5.93 9.96
C TRP A 5 -13.44 4.59 9.37
N ASP A 6 -14.70 4.49 8.98
CA ASP A 6 -15.18 3.34 8.24
C ASP A 6 -14.94 3.58 6.74
N VAL A 7 -13.91 2.92 6.23
CA VAL A 7 -13.56 3.00 4.80
C VAL A 7 -13.95 1.72 4.04
N SER A 8 -14.75 0.86 4.67
CA SER A 8 -15.03 -0.48 4.16
C SER A 8 -15.75 -0.51 2.81
N ASN A 9 -16.38 0.59 2.41
CA ASN A 9 -17.04 0.69 1.10
C ASN A 9 -16.24 1.49 0.09
N VAL A 10 -15.05 1.96 0.43
CA VAL A 10 -14.21 2.74 -0.49
C VAL A 10 -13.59 1.81 -1.53
N THR A 11 -13.65 2.21 -2.79
CA THR A 11 -13.09 1.43 -3.90
C THR A 11 -11.89 2.10 -4.56
N ASN A 12 -11.69 3.39 -4.37
CA ASN A 12 -10.60 4.14 -5.00
C ASN A 12 -9.88 4.99 -3.94
N MET A 13 -8.60 4.67 -3.72
CA MET A 13 -7.75 5.42 -2.80
C MET A 13 -6.56 6.05 -3.52
N ASP A 14 -6.71 6.35 -4.83
CA ASP A 14 -5.67 7.00 -5.60
C ASP A 14 -5.24 8.31 -4.92
N ALA A 15 -3.93 8.45 -4.70
CA ALA A 15 -3.30 9.66 -4.19
C ALA A 15 -3.83 10.13 -2.82
N MET A 16 -4.44 9.24 -2.03
CA MET A 16 -5.11 9.66 -0.80
C MET A 16 -4.17 10.39 0.18
N PHE A 17 -2.92 9.96 0.28
CA PHE A 17 -1.93 10.59 1.16
C PHE A 17 -0.75 11.15 0.36
N TYR A 18 -0.97 11.46 -0.90
CA TYR A 18 0.06 11.98 -1.79
C TYR A 18 0.65 13.29 -1.25
N LYS A 19 1.97 13.34 -1.09
CA LYS A 19 2.71 14.51 -0.62
C LYS A 19 2.26 15.02 0.75
N THR A 20 1.88 14.11 1.65
CA THR A 20 1.44 14.50 2.99
C THR A 20 2.49 14.15 4.06
N ALA A 21 2.34 14.75 5.24
CA ALA A 21 3.10 14.38 6.43
C ALA A 21 2.34 13.37 7.31
N PHE A 22 1.30 12.75 6.76
CA PHE A 22 0.45 11.83 7.50
C PHE A 22 1.24 10.63 8.04
N ASN A 23 1.07 10.32 9.31
CA ASN A 23 1.67 9.14 9.92
C ASN A 23 0.82 8.64 11.10
N GLN A 24 -0.46 8.42 10.86
CA GLN A 24 -1.35 7.85 11.88
C GLN A 24 -1.61 6.38 11.62
N ASP A 25 -1.99 5.65 12.66
CA ASP A 25 -2.27 4.23 12.57
C ASP A 25 -3.57 3.99 11.80
N ILE A 26 -3.46 3.35 10.65
CA ILE A 26 -4.58 2.94 9.81
C ILE A 26 -4.58 1.42 9.60
N ALA A 27 -3.92 0.67 10.48
CA ALA A 27 -3.80 -0.78 10.33
C ALA A 27 -5.16 -1.48 10.32
N LYS A 28 -6.16 -0.93 11.01
CA LYS A 28 -7.48 -1.54 11.11
C LYS A 28 -8.44 -1.16 9.99
N TRP A 29 -8.03 -0.30 9.07
CA TRP A 29 -8.88 0.01 7.93
C TRP A 29 -9.18 -1.24 7.13
N ASP A 30 -10.45 -1.46 6.83
CA ASP A 30 -10.86 -2.50 5.89
C ASP A 30 -10.78 -1.95 4.47
N VAL A 31 -9.70 -2.32 3.76
CA VAL A 31 -9.47 -1.87 2.39
C VAL A 31 -9.80 -2.96 1.37
N SER A 32 -10.55 -3.99 1.80
CA SER A 32 -10.76 -5.19 1.00
C SER A 32 -11.58 -4.95 -0.28
N LYS A 33 -12.26 -3.82 -0.40
CA LYS A 33 -12.99 -3.45 -1.62
C LYS A 33 -12.24 -2.47 -2.51
N VAL A 34 -11.06 -2.02 -2.10
CA VAL A 34 -10.31 -1.04 -2.88
C VAL A 34 -9.71 -1.69 -4.12
N THR A 35 -9.94 -1.08 -5.27
CA THR A 35 -9.42 -1.56 -6.55
C THR A 35 -8.32 -0.68 -7.13
N VAL A 36 -8.12 0.53 -6.60
CA VAL A 36 -7.12 1.49 -7.07
C VAL A 36 -6.37 2.06 -5.88
N MET A 37 -5.05 1.91 -5.88
CA MET A 37 -4.14 2.45 -4.85
C MET A 37 -2.94 3.17 -5.47
N THR A 38 -3.05 3.62 -6.72
CA THR A 38 -1.97 4.35 -7.37
C THR A 38 -1.64 5.61 -6.57
N HIS A 39 -0.35 5.89 -6.41
CA HIS A 39 0.15 7.10 -5.72
C HIS A 39 -0.32 7.25 -4.27
N MET A 40 -0.88 6.23 -3.65
CA MET A 40 -1.53 6.42 -2.34
C MET A 40 -0.61 7.05 -1.29
N PHE A 41 0.65 6.61 -1.25
CA PHE A 41 1.66 7.14 -0.32
C PHE A 41 2.84 7.77 -1.05
N ASN A 42 2.66 8.16 -2.30
CA ASN A 42 3.72 8.81 -3.09
C ASN A 42 4.15 10.10 -2.39
N SER A 43 5.44 10.20 -2.07
CA SER A 43 6.02 11.35 -1.37
C SER A 43 5.41 11.59 0.02
N ALA A 44 4.84 10.57 0.62
CA ALA A 44 4.39 10.61 2.02
C ALA A 44 5.61 10.33 2.90
N THR A 45 6.41 11.35 3.15
CA THR A 45 7.77 11.21 3.68
C THR A 45 7.83 10.82 5.15
N SER A 46 6.71 10.91 5.88
CA SER A 46 6.65 10.56 7.31
C SER A 46 5.93 9.26 7.59
N PHE A 47 5.21 8.72 6.60
CA PHE A 47 4.37 7.55 6.82
C PHE A 47 5.21 6.30 7.05
N ASN A 48 4.97 5.61 8.17
CA ASN A 48 5.64 4.35 8.47
C ASN A 48 4.79 3.50 9.42
N GLN A 49 3.52 3.27 9.07
CA GLN A 49 2.62 2.46 9.89
C GLN A 49 2.50 1.05 9.33
N ASP A 50 2.21 0.09 10.20
CA ASP A 50 2.07 -1.31 9.83
C ASP A 50 0.74 -1.53 9.11
N ILE A 51 0.81 -1.73 7.80
CA ILE A 51 -0.34 -2.06 6.95
C ILE A 51 -0.19 -3.46 6.35
N GLY A 52 0.64 -4.29 6.96
CA GLY A 52 0.94 -5.64 6.46
C GLY A 52 -0.26 -6.59 6.46
N ASP A 53 -1.27 -6.32 7.27
CA ASP A 53 -2.48 -7.15 7.34
C ASP A 53 -3.61 -6.67 6.42
N TRP A 54 -3.39 -5.60 5.66
CA TRP A 54 -4.39 -5.14 4.71
C TRP A 54 -4.67 -6.21 3.65
N ASP A 55 -5.94 -6.42 3.34
CA ASP A 55 -6.35 -7.25 2.21
C ASP A 55 -6.38 -6.37 0.95
N VAL A 56 -5.33 -6.46 0.14
CA VAL A 56 -5.19 -5.69 -1.10
C VAL A 56 -5.47 -6.56 -2.33
N SER A 57 -6.11 -7.71 -2.13
CA SER A 57 -6.29 -8.71 -3.18
C SER A 57 -7.18 -8.26 -4.35
N LYS A 58 -8.00 -7.23 -4.14
CA LYS A 58 -8.87 -6.71 -5.21
C LYS A 58 -8.27 -5.53 -5.95
N VAL A 59 -7.09 -5.06 -5.58
CA VAL A 59 -6.43 -3.99 -6.33
C VAL A 59 -6.10 -4.52 -7.73
N ALA A 60 -6.58 -3.81 -8.75
CA ALA A 60 -6.45 -4.26 -10.13
C ALA A 60 -5.00 -4.19 -10.63
N ALA A 61 -4.70 -4.98 -11.66
CA ALA A 61 -3.37 -4.98 -12.28
C ALA A 61 -2.99 -3.55 -12.70
N GLY A 62 -1.79 -3.13 -12.32
CA GLY A 62 -1.30 -1.79 -12.63
C GLY A 62 -1.77 -0.69 -11.67
N GLU A 63 -2.67 -0.98 -10.75
CA GLU A 63 -3.27 0.04 -9.88
C GLU A 63 -2.55 0.20 -8.54
N MET A 64 -1.27 -0.22 -8.47
CA MET A 64 -0.35 0.09 -7.37
C MET A 64 0.86 0.89 -7.84
N THR A 65 0.84 1.42 -9.06
CA THR A 65 1.93 2.20 -9.61
C THR A 65 2.24 3.38 -8.69
N ARG A 66 3.53 3.54 -8.36
CA ARG A 66 4.05 4.62 -7.52
C ARG A 66 3.43 4.70 -6.14
N MET A 67 2.91 3.60 -5.62
CA MET A 67 2.21 3.63 -4.33
C MET A 67 3.10 4.16 -3.21
N PHE A 68 4.38 3.77 -3.17
CA PHE A 68 5.34 4.22 -2.15
C PHE A 68 6.51 4.99 -2.76
N TYR A 69 6.34 5.56 -3.95
CA TYR A 69 7.37 6.34 -4.61
C TYR A 69 7.80 7.50 -3.71
N LYS A 70 9.10 7.61 -3.42
CA LYS A 70 9.65 8.65 -2.53
C LYS A 70 9.08 8.63 -1.10
N ALA A 71 8.55 7.50 -0.66
CA ALA A 71 8.12 7.35 0.73
C ALA A 71 9.36 7.04 1.58
N THR A 72 10.11 8.07 1.92
CA THR A 72 11.49 7.96 2.41
C THR A 72 11.64 7.37 3.80
N THR A 73 10.56 7.19 4.54
CA THR A 73 10.57 6.60 5.89
C THR A 73 9.89 5.23 5.93
N PHE A 74 9.05 4.92 4.96
CA PHE A 74 8.24 3.71 4.99
C PHE A 74 9.10 2.45 4.80
N ASN A 75 9.07 1.55 5.78
CA ASN A 75 9.72 0.25 5.66
C ASN A 75 9.01 -0.76 6.56
N GLN A 76 7.80 -1.15 6.20
CA GLN A 76 7.03 -2.15 6.92
C GLN A 76 6.94 -3.45 6.12
N ASP A 77 6.70 -4.55 6.81
CA ASP A 77 6.63 -5.88 6.21
C ASP A 77 5.33 -6.04 5.43
N LEU A 78 5.42 -6.13 4.12
CA LEU A 78 4.28 -6.34 3.21
C LEU A 78 4.25 -7.77 2.65
N THR A 79 5.03 -8.70 3.22
CA THR A 79 5.16 -10.04 2.66
C THR A 79 3.87 -10.86 2.74
N LYS A 80 2.92 -10.47 3.58
CA LYS A 80 1.62 -11.14 3.68
C LYS A 80 0.61 -10.65 2.64
N TRP A 81 0.91 -9.58 1.92
CA TRP A 81 -0.04 -9.07 0.93
C TRP A 81 -0.32 -10.09 -0.16
N CYS A 82 -1.60 -10.31 -0.45
CA CYS A 82 -2.03 -11.09 -1.61
C CYS A 82 -2.02 -10.16 -2.83
N VAL A 83 -1.05 -10.37 -3.71
CA VAL A 83 -0.85 -9.51 -4.90
C VAL A 83 -0.90 -10.34 -6.18
N SER A 84 -1.77 -11.36 -6.21
CA SER A 84 -1.89 -12.24 -7.37
C SER A 84 -2.31 -11.52 -8.64
N ASN A 85 -2.95 -10.35 -8.53
CA ASN A 85 -3.32 -9.53 -9.68
C ASN A 85 -2.16 -8.73 -10.25
N GLN A 86 -1.04 -8.63 -9.53
CA GLN A 86 0.13 -7.88 -9.96
C GLN A 86 1.17 -8.87 -10.47
N ASN A 87 1.21 -9.12 -11.78
CA ASN A 87 2.09 -10.14 -12.38
C ASN A 87 3.57 -9.79 -12.23
N GLN A 88 3.88 -8.52 -11.97
CA GLN A 88 5.24 -8.04 -11.78
C GLN A 88 5.18 -6.83 -10.87
N GLU A 89 6.34 -6.42 -10.38
CA GLU A 89 6.40 -5.21 -9.55
C GLU A 89 5.82 -4.02 -10.31
N PRO A 90 4.84 -3.31 -9.74
CA PRO A 90 4.28 -2.12 -10.39
C PRO A 90 5.35 -1.06 -10.64
N SER A 91 5.22 -0.30 -11.73
CA SER A 91 6.18 0.74 -12.10
C SER A 91 6.41 1.72 -10.97
N TYR A 92 7.67 1.92 -10.59
CA TYR A 92 8.08 2.86 -9.53
C TYR A 92 7.38 2.62 -8.20
N PHE A 93 6.97 1.37 -7.90
CA PHE A 93 6.21 1.04 -6.70
C PHE A 93 6.86 1.62 -5.44
N SER A 94 8.16 1.44 -5.28
CA SER A 94 8.89 1.89 -4.09
C SER A 94 10.19 2.61 -4.43
N PHE A 95 10.28 3.18 -5.64
CA PHE A 95 11.49 3.86 -6.09
C PHE A 95 11.79 5.05 -5.17
N TRP A 96 13.03 5.12 -4.66
CA TRP A 96 13.49 6.15 -3.70
C TRP A 96 12.74 6.11 -2.36
N SER A 97 12.15 4.97 -1.99
CA SER A 97 11.58 4.77 -0.66
C SER A 97 12.59 4.07 0.26
N ALA A 98 12.23 3.95 1.54
CA ALA A 98 13.02 3.17 2.50
C ALA A 98 12.65 1.68 2.47
N LEU A 99 11.64 1.27 1.70
CA LEU A 99 11.18 -0.12 1.68
C LEU A 99 12.25 -1.04 1.12
N THR A 100 12.69 -2.00 1.95
CA THR A 100 13.70 -2.98 1.55
C THR A 100 13.09 -4.11 0.73
N ASP A 101 13.92 -4.79 -0.07
CA ASP A 101 13.45 -5.92 -0.88
C ASP A 101 12.85 -7.04 -0.03
N GLN A 102 13.39 -7.27 1.18
CA GLN A 102 12.89 -8.30 2.08
C GLN A 102 11.47 -8.01 2.55
N ASN A 103 11.06 -6.76 2.59
CA ASN A 103 9.73 -6.35 3.06
C ASN A 103 8.71 -6.19 1.94
N LYS A 104 9.12 -6.36 0.68
CA LYS A 104 8.18 -6.28 -0.45
C LYS A 104 7.32 -7.53 -0.54
N PRO A 105 6.09 -7.41 -1.09
CA PRO A 105 5.30 -8.60 -1.40
C PRO A 105 5.99 -9.43 -2.50
N VAL A 106 5.63 -10.71 -2.59
CA VAL A 106 6.08 -11.56 -3.69
C VAL A 106 5.07 -11.41 -4.82
N TRP A 107 5.45 -10.65 -5.85
CA TRP A 107 4.55 -10.27 -6.93
C TRP A 107 3.98 -11.49 -7.66
N GLY A 108 2.71 -11.40 -8.03
CA GLY A 108 2.01 -12.48 -8.73
C GLY A 108 1.56 -13.62 -7.82
N THR A 109 1.70 -13.48 -6.51
CA THR A 109 1.34 -14.56 -5.58
C THR A 109 0.38 -14.08 -4.50
N CYS A 110 -0.24 -15.05 -3.84
CA CYS A 110 -1.04 -14.83 -2.66
C CYS A 110 -0.54 -15.81 -1.60
N PRO A 111 0.07 -15.33 -0.49
CA PRO A 111 0.60 -16.24 0.52
C PRO A 111 -0.47 -17.16 1.08
N SER A 112 -0.10 -18.40 1.32
CA SER A 112 -0.96 -19.32 2.05
C SER A 112 -0.63 -19.28 3.53
N ASN A 113 -1.65 -19.36 4.35
CA ASN A 113 -1.47 -19.35 5.81
C ASN A 113 -1.30 -20.77 6.32
#